data_f95ec6a2fa3d531cf06d87a610400e74
#
_entry.id   f95ec6a2fa3d531cf06d87a610400e74
#
_cell.length_a   1.000
_cell.length_b   1.000
_cell.length_c   1.000
_cell.angle_alpha   90.00
_cell.angle_beta   90.00
_cell.angle_gamma   90.00
#
_symmetry.space_group_name_H-M   'P 1'
#
loop_
_entity.id
_entity.type
_entity.pdbx_description
1 polymer ?
#
loop_
_entity_poly.entity_id
_entity_poly.type
_entity_poly.pdbx_seq_one_letter_code
_entity_poly.pdbx_strand_id
1 'polypeptide(L)'
;MNGLAWPRKVWPVILLLVAWNPRCVADQSAPAPSDAQRSAAPVYQAAEPAPQPPKPPLSLRDRSWEILHGGLESENTEKRAKAVGALGFMKGSGEAEKLAIAALKDTKGDVRAAAANALGSMHALRAKAPLEAALDDQEPAVVLAAANSLLQLKDSNFAYDIYYGVLTGTMRTSNGAVREQIKEQMKILHDKKKIAQLGLEQGVGFIPYGGIGYGVVKNMMKSDNSTMRAAAAKKLAHDPDPITAKALIAATQDKNWVVRSAALEAIAERGDRSLISKVVPTLDDDKDEVRYAGAACIARLSALPAKHRVPENTVTAAATN
;
A
#
# COMPACT_ATOMS: atom_id res chain seq x y z
N MET A 1 29.61 24.43 40.48
CA MET A 1 31.00 24.29 40.00
C MET A 1 30.94 23.42 38.76
N ASN A 2 31.45 24.01 37.65
CA ASN A 2 31.77 23.42 36.33
C ASN A 2 30.63 22.74 35.55
N GLY A 3 30.03 23.28 34.54
CA GLY A 3 30.49 24.21 33.48
C GLY A 3 31.23 23.48 32.34
N LEU A 4 30.50 22.92 31.33
CA LEU A 4 31.11 22.55 30.07
C LEU A 4 30.20 22.97 28.93
N ALA A 5 30.56 24.09 28.31
CA ALA A 5 30.00 24.65 27.11
C ALA A 5 30.58 23.93 25.88
N TRP A 6 29.77 23.65 24.86
CA TRP A 6 30.19 23.18 23.54
C TRP A 6 30.40 24.37 22.60
N PRO A 7 31.48 24.40 21.80
CA PRO A 7 31.79 25.54 20.92
C PRO A 7 31.00 25.46 19.59
N ARG A 8 30.42 26.57 19.23
CA ARG A 8 29.86 26.86 17.91
C ARG A 8 30.97 26.93 16.87
N LYS A 9 30.96 26.07 15.88
CA LYS A 9 31.80 26.19 14.68
C LYS A 9 31.25 27.25 13.75
N VAL A 10 31.93 28.36 13.66
CA VAL A 10 31.77 29.45 12.70
C VAL A 10 32.58 29.11 11.45
N TRP A 11 31.94 29.11 10.29
CA TRP A 11 32.62 28.98 9.00
C TRP A 11 33.07 30.35 8.52
N PRO A 12 34.33 30.53 8.07
CA PRO A 12 34.80 31.80 7.51
C PRO A 12 34.35 31.96 6.04
N VAL A 13 33.75 33.12 5.78
CA VAL A 13 33.51 33.63 4.43
C VAL A 13 34.83 34.12 3.86
N ILE A 14 35.32 33.51 2.80
CA ILE A 14 36.51 33.99 2.05
C ILE A 14 36.04 35.05 1.07
N LEU A 15 36.37 36.32 1.38
CA LEU A 15 36.27 37.47 0.48
C LEU A 15 37.51 37.50 -0.40
N LEU A 16 37.38 37.21 -1.68
CA LEU A 16 38.39 37.45 -2.70
C LEU A 16 38.33 38.92 -3.14
N LEU A 17 39.28 39.69 -2.62
CA LEU A 17 39.59 41.03 -3.11
C LEU A 17 40.41 40.92 -4.43
N VAL A 18 39.79 41.28 -5.56
CA VAL A 18 40.50 41.51 -6.82
C VAL A 18 41.04 42.94 -6.81
N ALA A 19 42.38 43.04 -6.78
CA ALA A 19 43.11 44.28 -6.85
C ALA A 19 42.94 44.99 -8.22
N TRP A 20 42.51 46.21 -8.21
CA TRP A 20 42.39 47.12 -9.37
C TRP A 20 43.76 47.77 -9.57
N ASN A 21 44.35 47.57 -10.74
CA ASN A 21 45.57 48.24 -11.16
C ASN A 21 45.23 49.36 -12.17
N PRO A 22 45.48 50.63 -11.82
CA PRO A 22 45.29 51.73 -12.78
C PRO A 22 46.64 52.12 -13.38
N ARG A 23 46.83 51.88 -14.67
CA ARG A 23 47.78 52.64 -15.52
C ARG A 23 47.74 52.15 -16.95
N CYS A 24 47.08 52.93 -17.82
CA CYS A 24 47.62 53.32 -19.13
C CYS A 24 46.75 54.46 -19.69
N VAL A 25 47.33 55.63 -19.62
CA VAL A 25 46.92 56.81 -20.37
C VAL A 25 47.52 56.70 -21.77
N ALA A 26 46.72 56.76 -22.81
CA ALA A 26 47.10 57.23 -24.14
C ALA A 26 45.82 57.56 -24.91
N ASP A 27 45.54 58.82 -24.96
CA ASP A 27 45.29 59.70 -26.10
C ASP A 27 45.15 58.99 -27.44
N GLN A 28 43.97 59.20 -28.09
CA GLN A 28 43.88 59.68 -29.48
C GLN A 28 42.42 59.80 -29.92
N SER A 29 42.10 61.02 -30.23
CA SER A 29 40.95 61.51 -30.96
C SER A 29 40.70 60.79 -32.29
N ALA A 30 39.55 60.08 -32.37
CA ALA A 30 38.95 59.73 -33.63
C ALA A 30 37.47 60.16 -33.61
N PRO A 31 36.95 60.74 -34.72
CA PRO A 31 35.60 61.25 -34.73
C PRO A 31 34.54 60.16 -34.62
N ALA A 32 33.50 60.48 -33.88
CA ALA A 32 32.36 59.59 -33.69
C ALA A 32 31.68 59.25 -35.05
N PRO A 33 31.42 57.95 -35.30
CA PRO A 33 30.61 57.59 -36.47
C PRO A 33 29.14 58.00 -36.24
N SER A 34 28.56 58.59 -37.29
CA SER A 34 27.18 59.02 -37.36
C SER A 34 26.18 57.95 -37.05
N ASP A 35 25.05 58.31 -36.42
CA ASP A 35 23.93 57.44 -35.92
C ASP A 35 23.16 56.62 -37.02
N ALA A 36 23.73 56.47 -38.21
CA ALA A 36 23.07 55.78 -39.34
C ALA A 36 23.46 54.29 -39.51
N GLN A 37 24.25 53.71 -38.64
CA GLN A 37 24.70 52.31 -38.72
C GLN A 37 24.56 51.49 -37.45
N ARG A 38 23.55 51.76 -36.63
CA ARG A 38 23.07 50.76 -35.67
C ARG A 38 22.17 49.78 -36.41
N SER A 39 22.76 49.01 -37.30
CA SER A 39 22.16 47.81 -37.85
C SER A 39 21.85 46.87 -36.70
N ALA A 40 20.59 46.48 -36.61
CA ALA A 40 20.04 45.59 -35.58
C ALA A 40 20.95 44.38 -35.39
N ALA A 41 21.47 44.25 -34.18
CA ALA A 41 22.07 42.97 -33.74
C ALA A 41 21.01 41.86 -33.94
N PRO A 42 21.35 40.70 -34.49
CA PRO A 42 20.42 39.61 -34.60
C PRO A 42 19.95 39.25 -33.18
N VAL A 43 18.64 39.44 -32.94
CA VAL A 43 17.99 38.88 -31.75
C VAL A 43 18.19 37.38 -31.82
N TYR A 44 19.12 36.86 -31.02
CA TYR A 44 19.29 35.44 -30.85
C TYR A 44 18.03 34.93 -30.11
N GLN A 45 17.03 34.54 -30.85
CA GLN A 45 15.92 33.78 -30.30
C GLN A 45 16.54 32.52 -29.77
N ALA A 46 16.55 32.38 -28.43
CA ALA A 46 16.92 31.14 -27.80
C ALA A 46 16.07 30.04 -28.44
N ALA A 47 16.73 29.10 -29.12
CA ALA A 47 16.06 27.98 -29.73
C ALA A 47 15.21 27.32 -28.63
N GLU A 48 13.91 27.17 -28.89
CA GLU A 48 13.04 26.38 -27.99
C GLU A 48 13.74 25.04 -27.71
N PRO A 49 13.80 24.62 -26.43
CA PRO A 49 14.42 23.34 -26.11
C PRO A 49 13.74 22.24 -26.93
N ALA A 50 14.53 21.48 -27.65
CA ALA A 50 14.03 20.41 -28.48
C ALA A 50 13.05 19.52 -27.68
N PRO A 51 11.91 19.10 -28.25
CA PRO A 51 10.93 18.30 -27.58
C PRO A 51 11.63 17.06 -26.99
N GLN A 52 11.51 16.90 -25.68
CA GLN A 52 12.12 15.75 -24.99
C GLN A 52 11.51 14.46 -25.58
N PRO A 53 12.32 13.44 -25.85
CA PRO A 53 11.80 12.18 -26.34
C PRO A 53 10.73 11.66 -25.36
N PRO A 54 9.64 11.06 -25.87
CA PRO A 54 8.58 10.53 -25.02
C PRO A 54 9.19 9.56 -24.00
N LYS A 55 8.82 9.74 -22.72
CA LYS A 55 9.27 8.83 -21.65
C LYS A 55 8.89 7.40 -22.05
N PRO A 56 9.79 6.43 -21.88
CA PRO A 56 9.48 5.03 -22.16
C PRO A 56 8.26 4.60 -21.32
N PRO A 57 7.39 3.72 -21.82
CA PRO A 57 6.24 3.25 -21.09
C PRO A 57 6.69 2.60 -19.76
N LEU A 58 5.98 2.89 -18.69
CA LEU A 58 6.25 2.33 -17.36
C LEU A 58 6.20 0.79 -17.41
N SER A 59 7.09 0.15 -16.66
CA SER A 59 6.95 -1.29 -16.44
C SER A 59 5.63 -1.58 -15.71
N LEU A 60 5.11 -2.81 -15.84
CA LEU A 60 3.89 -3.20 -15.12
C LEU A 60 4.03 -3.05 -13.60
N ARG A 61 5.23 -3.29 -13.08
CA ARG A 61 5.55 -3.07 -11.66
C ARG A 61 5.45 -1.59 -11.29
N ASP A 62 6.07 -0.72 -12.08
CA ASP A 62 6.09 0.71 -11.79
C ASP A 62 4.69 1.31 -11.92
N ARG A 63 3.92 0.93 -12.95
CA ARG A 63 2.51 1.29 -13.08
C ARG A 63 1.68 0.84 -11.87
N SER A 64 1.92 -0.36 -11.37
CA SER A 64 1.23 -0.87 -10.19
C SER A 64 1.54 -0.06 -8.93
N TRP A 65 2.80 0.29 -8.72
CA TRP A 65 3.22 1.16 -7.63
C TRP A 65 2.66 2.58 -7.77
N GLU A 66 2.62 3.14 -8.97
CA GLU A 66 2.01 4.45 -9.23
C GLU A 66 0.52 4.46 -8.82
N ILE A 67 -0.24 3.42 -9.18
CA ILE A 67 -1.65 3.27 -8.78
C ILE A 67 -1.78 3.20 -7.25
N LEU A 68 -0.92 2.42 -6.57
CA LEU A 68 -0.93 2.30 -5.11
C LEU A 68 -0.59 3.63 -4.44
N HIS A 69 0.50 4.30 -4.87
CA HIS A 69 0.89 5.61 -4.32
C HIS A 69 -0.20 6.65 -4.51
N GLY A 70 -0.79 6.74 -5.70
CA GLY A 70 -1.92 7.64 -5.94
C GLY A 70 -3.12 7.38 -5.02
N GLY A 71 -3.36 6.11 -4.65
CA GLY A 71 -4.36 5.75 -3.65
C GLY A 71 -3.97 6.14 -2.24
N LEU A 72 -2.72 5.87 -1.84
CA LEU A 72 -2.18 6.17 -0.51
C LEU A 72 -2.12 7.68 -0.21
N GLU A 73 -1.86 8.49 -1.22
CA GLU A 73 -1.74 9.95 -1.13
C GLU A 73 -3.07 10.68 -1.38
N SER A 74 -4.15 9.94 -1.68
CA SER A 74 -5.46 10.53 -1.99
C SER A 74 -6.01 11.35 -0.82
N GLU A 75 -6.58 12.51 -1.09
CA GLU A 75 -7.34 13.30 -0.10
C GLU A 75 -8.58 12.54 0.41
N ASN A 76 -9.14 11.66 -0.41
CA ASN A 76 -10.29 10.84 -0.06
C ASN A 76 -9.86 9.73 0.92
N THR A 77 -10.39 9.77 2.14
CA THR A 77 -10.11 8.80 3.21
C THR A 77 -10.40 7.36 2.79
N GLU A 78 -11.50 7.14 2.08
CA GLU A 78 -11.92 5.80 1.64
C GLU A 78 -10.92 5.22 0.64
N LYS A 79 -10.43 6.03 -0.32
CA LYS A 79 -9.39 5.61 -1.27
C LYS A 79 -8.08 5.28 -0.55
N ARG A 80 -7.66 6.12 0.42
CA ARG A 80 -6.47 5.81 1.21
C ARG A 80 -6.60 4.50 1.98
N ALA A 81 -7.73 4.30 2.66
CA ALA A 81 -7.98 3.06 3.41
C ALA A 81 -7.96 1.82 2.50
N LYS A 82 -8.55 1.91 1.30
CA LYS A 82 -8.55 0.84 0.30
C LYS A 82 -7.14 0.55 -0.21
N ALA A 83 -6.37 1.59 -0.54
CA ALA A 83 -4.99 1.43 -1.00
C ALA A 83 -4.09 0.82 0.08
N VAL A 84 -4.21 1.30 1.33
CA VAL A 84 -3.50 0.73 2.49
C VAL A 84 -3.88 -0.73 2.70
N GLY A 85 -5.18 -1.07 2.64
CA GLY A 85 -5.66 -2.45 2.76
C GLY A 85 -5.05 -3.38 1.70
N ALA A 86 -4.91 -2.90 0.46
CA ALA A 86 -4.32 -3.67 -0.63
C ALA A 86 -2.83 -4.02 -0.40
N LEU A 87 -2.09 -3.20 0.38
CA LEU A 87 -0.72 -3.54 0.78
C LEU A 87 -0.65 -4.89 1.51
N GLY A 88 -1.73 -5.28 2.19
CA GLY A 88 -1.84 -6.58 2.88
C GLY A 88 -1.60 -7.79 1.97
N PHE A 89 -1.77 -7.67 0.67
CA PHE A 89 -1.50 -8.73 -0.31
C PHE A 89 -0.01 -8.88 -0.63
N MET A 90 0.82 -7.91 -0.23
CA MET A 90 2.24 -7.83 -0.60
C MET A 90 3.16 -8.46 0.45
N LYS A 91 2.83 -9.68 0.91
CA LYS A 91 3.59 -10.45 1.89
C LYS A 91 5.08 -10.52 1.50
N GLY A 92 5.95 -10.13 2.44
CA GLY A 92 7.40 -10.10 2.24
C GLY A 92 7.95 -8.84 1.53
N SER A 93 7.09 -7.88 1.16
CA SER A 93 7.52 -6.59 0.61
C SER A 93 7.87 -5.62 1.74
N GLY A 94 9.16 -5.32 1.92
CA GLY A 94 9.61 -4.34 2.92
C GLY A 94 9.15 -2.91 2.62
N GLU A 95 8.87 -2.58 1.35
CA GLU A 95 8.32 -1.30 0.92
C GLU A 95 6.85 -1.17 1.35
N ALA A 96 6.03 -2.17 1.04
CA ALA A 96 4.63 -2.19 1.48
C ALA A 96 4.50 -2.19 3.01
N GLU A 97 5.39 -2.91 3.72
CA GLU A 97 5.44 -2.91 5.17
C GLU A 97 5.71 -1.51 5.74
N LYS A 98 6.70 -0.78 5.18
CA LYS A 98 7.01 0.59 5.60
C LYS A 98 5.83 1.54 5.37
N LEU A 99 5.16 1.45 4.22
CA LEU A 99 4.00 2.27 3.89
C LEU A 99 2.83 1.97 4.82
N ALA A 100 2.55 0.70 5.12
CA ALA A 100 1.51 0.31 6.04
C ALA A 100 1.82 0.76 7.49
N ILE A 101 3.08 0.68 7.95
CA ILE A 101 3.51 1.23 9.25
C ILE A 101 3.31 2.75 9.30
N ALA A 102 3.64 3.47 8.22
CA ALA A 102 3.41 4.91 8.14
C ALA A 102 1.90 5.23 8.22
N ALA A 103 1.05 4.44 7.58
CA ALA A 103 -0.40 4.62 7.58
C ALA A 103 -1.05 4.37 8.95
N LEU A 104 -0.39 3.70 9.91
CA LEU A 104 -0.84 3.65 11.31
C LEU A 104 -0.90 5.02 11.99
N LYS A 105 -0.28 6.04 11.38
CA LYS A 105 -0.27 7.42 11.88
C LYS A 105 -1.21 8.34 11.09
N ASP A 106 -2.06 7.81 10.21
CA ASP A 106 -3.03 8.62 9.47
C ASP A 106 -4.00 9.34 10.43
N THR A 107 -4.45 10.52 10.02
CA THR A 107 -5.41 11.31 10.79
C THR A 107 -6.77 10.64 10.95
N LYS A 108 -7.12 9.70 10.06
CA LYS A 108 -8.41 8.99 10.02
C LYS A 108 -8.29 7.57 10.56
N GLY A 109 -9.15 7.22 11.53
CA GLY A 109 -9.18 5.90 12.15
C GLY A 109 -9.38 4.75 11.16
N ASP A 110 -10.21 4.95 10.12
CA ASP A 110 -10.43 3.92 9.09
C ASP A 110 -9.14 3.55 8.35
N VAL A 111 -8.28 4.54 8.07
CA VAL A 111 -6.99 4.31 7.41
C VAL A 111 -6.03 3.60 8.38
N ARG A 112 -5.99 4.01 9.66
CA ARG A 112 -5.16 3.34 10.67
C ARG A 112 -5.59 1.89 10.90
N ALA A 113 -6.91 1.63 10.95
CA ALA A 113 -7.44 0.27 11.08
C ALA A 113 -7.11 -0.60 9.85
N ALA A 114 -7.22 -0.04 8.63
CA ALA A 114 -6.80 -0.71 7.41
C ALA A 114 -5.30 -1.04 7.43
N ALA A 115 -4.47 -0.12 7.95
CA ALA A 115 -3.03 -0.32 8.11
C ALA A 115 -2.71 -1.46 9.08
N ALA A 116 -3.36 -1.49 10.25
CA ALA A 116 -3.19 -2.57 11.20
C ALA A 116 -3.54 -3.93 10.57
N ASN A 117 -4.70 -4.04 9.90
CA ASN A 117 -5.13 -5.26 9.23
C ASN A 117 -4.16 -5.69 8.11
N ALA A 118 -3.67 -4.74 7.30
CA ALA A 118 -2.71 -5.02 6.24
C ALA A 118 -1.41 -5.62 6.82
N LEU A 119 -0.89 -5.06 7.91
CA LEU A 119 0.31 -5.55 8.58
C LEU A 119 0.14 -6.97 9.14
N GLY A 120 -1.03 -7.29 9.70
CA GLY A 120 -1.38 -8.64 10.12
C GLY A 120 -1.39 -9.61 8.93
N SER A 121 -2.09 -9.27 7.85
CA SER A 121 -2.19 -10.09 6.63
C SER A 121 -0.84 -10.33 5.97
N MET A 122 0.07 -9.35 5.99
CA MET A 122 1.44 -9.47 5.49
C MET A 122 2.32 -10.36 6.39
N HIS A 123 1.91 -10.65 7.61
CA HIS A 123 2.75 -11.24 8.66
C HIS A 123 4.01 -10.39 8.92
N ALA A 124 3.84 -9.07 9.02
CA ALA A 124 4.89 -8.08 9.12
C ALA A 124 5.49 -8.06 10.55
N LEU A 125 6.49 -8.91 10.80
CA LEU A 125 7.08 -9.04 12.15
C LEU A 125 7.70 -7.74 12.68
N ARG A 126 8.19 -6.86 11.79
CA ARG A 126 8.74 -5.53 12.18
C ARG A 126 7.66 -4.56 12.64
N ALA A 127 6.40 -4.84 12.32
CA ALA A 127 5.27 -4.01 12.71
C ALA A 127 4.77 -4.31 14.13
N LYS A 128 5.36 -5.27 14.85
CA LYS A 128 4.93 -5.66 16.20
C LYS A 128 4.84 -4.46 17.14
N ALA A 129 5.93 -3.73 17.36
CA ALA A 129 5.92 -2.54 18.24
C ALA A 129 4.98 -1.41 17.74
N PRO A 130 4.90 -1.05 16.44
CA PRO A 130 3.87 -0.15 15.95
C PRO A 130 2.43 -0.62 16.20
N LEU A 131 2.15 -1.93 16.10
CA LEU A 131 0.83 -2.50 16.39
C LEU A 131 0.51 -2.49 17.89
N GLU A 132 1.50 -2.77 18.75
CA GLU A 132 1.36 -2.61 20.20
C GLU A 132 1.00 -1.18 20.57
N ALA A 133 1.67 -0.18 19.97
CA ALA A 133 1.34 1.23 20.17
C ALA A 133 -0.09 1.58 19.67
N ALA A 134 -0.58 0.92 18.65
CA ALA A 134 -1.94 1.12 18.13
C ALA A 134 -3.04 0.54 19.04
N LEU A 135 -2.70 -0.26 20.05
CA LEU A 135 -3.65 -0.71 21.08
C LEU A 135 -4.15 0.43 21.99
N ASP A 136 -3.40 1.54 22.03
CA ASP A 136 -3.77 2.74 22.77
C ASP A 136 -4.51 3.78 21.91
N ASP A 137 -4.93 3.41 20.70
CA ASP A 137 -5.64 4.31 19.78
C ASP A 137 -7.00 4.73 20.34
N GLN A 138 -7.43 5.94 19.98
CA GLN A 138 -8.72 6.48 20.41
C GLN A 138 -9.90 5.80 19.71
N GLU A 139 -9.67 5.23 18.52
CA GLU A 139 -10.69 4.57 17.71
C GLU A 139 -10.74 3.07 18.00
N PRO A 140 -11.88 2.52 18.49
CA PRO A 140 -11.99 1.10 18.82
C PRO A 140 -11.68 0.16 17.66
N ALA A 141 -12.02 0.57 16.44
CA ALA A 141 -11.74 -0.21 15.23
C ALA A 141 -10.24 -0.41 15.01
N VAL A 142 -9.41 0.59 15.35
CA VAL A 142 -7.95 0.51 15.26
C VAL A 142 -7.40 -0.44 16.31
N VAL A 143 -7.87 -0.32 17.57
CA VAL A 143 -7.47 -1.19 18.69
C VAL A 143 -7.75 -2.66 18.37
N LEU A 144 -8.97 -2.96 17.91
CA LEU A 144 -9.36 -4.33 17.55
C LEU A 144 -8.56 -4.86 16.34
N ALA A 145 -8.33 -4.02 15.33
CA ALA A 145 -7.51 -4.39 14.18
C ALA A 145 -6.06 -4.68 14.59
N ALA A 146 -5.48 -3.87 15.46
CA ALA A 146 -4.13 -4.07 15.99
C ALA A 146 -4.02 -5.37 16.82
N ALA A 147 -4.99 -5.59 17.74
CA ALA A 147 -5.04 -6.81 18.54
C ALA A 147 -5.15 -8.07 17.68
N ASN A 148 -6.05 -8.07 16.68
CA ASN A 148 -6.19 -9.17 15.74
C ASN A 148 -4.90 -9.42 14.94
N SER A 149 -4.22 -8.36 14.53
CA SER A 149 -2.97 -8.47 13.76
C SER A 149 -1.83 -9.01 14.61
N LEU A 150 -1.73 -8.62 15.89
CA LEU A 150 -0.78 -9.21 16.83
C LEU A 150 -1.03 -10.72 17.04
N LEU A 151 -2.30 -11.16 17.11
CA LEU A 151 -2.61 -12.59 17.12
C LEU A 151 -2.13 -13.31 15.86
N GLN A 152 -2.32 -12.70 14.68
CA GLN A 152 -1.81 -13.28 13.42
C GLN A 152 -0.28 -13.37 13.40
N LEU A 153 0.41 -12.45 14.08
CA LEU A 153 1.86 -12.48 14.27
C LEU A 153 2.32 -13.45 15.38
N LYS A 154 1.39 -14.21 15.97
CA LYS A 154 1.62 -15.12 17.11
C LYS A 154 2.11 -14.40 18.36
N ASP A 155 1.78 -13.14 18.52
CA ASP A 155 1.97 -12.37 19.73
C ASP A 155 0.63 -12.23 20.47
N SER A 156 0.39 -13.17 21.35
CA SER A 156 -0.88 -13.27 22.06
C SER A 156 -0.94 -12.46 23.37
N ASN A 157 0.20 -12.05 23.92
CA ASN A 157 0.25 -11.52 25.27
C ASN A 157 -0.65 -10.27 25.44
N PHE A 158 -0.47 -9.26 24.59
CA PHE A 158 -1.27 -8.04 24.64
C PHE A 158 -2.68 -8.24 24.05
N ALA A 159 -2.80 -9.05 23.00
CA ALA A 159 -4.07 -9.23 22.31
C ALA A 159 -5.14 -9.86 23.21
N TYR A 160 -4.78 -10.86 24.00
CA TYR A 160 -5.72 -11.48 24.95
C TYR A 160 -6.16 -10.50 26.03
N ASP A 161 -5.27 -9.65 26.55
CA ASP A 161 -5.62 -8.64 27.55
C ASP A 161 -6.62 -7.63 27.00
N ILE A 162 -6.47 -7.22 25.72
CA ILE A 162 -7.42 -6.35 25.04
C ILE A 162 -8.80 -7.03 24.91
N TYR A 163 -8.83 -8.27 24.39
CA TYR A 163 -10.10 -8.99 24.26
C TYR A 163 -10.75 -9.28 25.62
N TYR A 164 -9.97 -9.58 26.63
CA TYR A 164 -10.46 -9.74 28.00
C TYR A 164 -11.02 -8.44 28.57
N GLY A 165 -10.30 -7.33 28.39
CA GLY A 165 -10.74 -6.01 28.82
C GLY A 165 -12.02 -5.55 28.10
N VAL A 166 -12.15 -5.86 26.82
CA VAL A 166 -13.37 -5.62 26.03
C VAL A 166 -14.53 -6.48 26.58
N LEU A 167 -14.28 -7.77 26.78
CA LEU A 167 -15.29 -8.74 27.25
C LEU A 167 -15.82 -8.37 28.64
N THR A 168 -14.94 -7.98 29.55
CA THR A 168 -15.31 -7.64 30.94
C THR A 168 -15.76 -6.18 31.11
N GLY A 169 -15.61 -5.36 30.08
CA GLY A 169 -15.88 -3.92 30.14
C GLY A 169 -14.88 -3.14 31.03
N THR A 170 -13.74 -3.76 31.37
CA THR A 170 -12.69 -3.16 32.21
C THR A 170 -11.68 -2.36 31.42
N MET A 171 -11.73 -2.44 30.08
CA MET A 171 -10.84 -1.68 29.21
C MET A 171 -11.07 -0.18 29.40
N ARG A 172 -10.11 0.49 30.00
CA ARG A 172 -10.11 1.94 30.16
C ARG A 172 -9.59 2.57 28.86
N THR A 173 -10.47 2.73 27.89
CA THR A 173 -10.21 3.68 26.82
C THR A 173 -10.50 5.08 27.35
N SER A 174 -9.66 6.04 27.03
CA SER A 174 -9.70 7.40 27.55
C SER A 174 -10.99 8.17 27.28
N ASN A 175 -11.90 7.63 26.46
CA ASN A 175 -13.19 8.23 26.11
C ASN A 175 -14.35 7.25 26.33
N GLY A 176 -15.34 7.67 27.13
CA GLY A 176 -16.57 6.90 27.41
C GLY A 176 -17.38 6.50 26.17
N ALA A 177 -17.21 7.21 25.03
CA ALA A 177 -17.81 6.88 23.75
C ALA A 177 -17.35 5.51 23.20
N VAL A 178 -16.11 5.13 23.43
CA VAL A 178 -15.55 3.84 23.03
C VAL A 178 -16.24 2.69 23.77
N ARG A 179 -16.54 2.87 25.03
CA ARG A 179 -17.24 1.88 25.85
C ARG A 179 -18.65 1.57 25.32
N GLU A 180 -19.40 2.58 24.88
CA GLU A 180 -20.75 2.38 24.32
C GLU A 180 -20.69 1.71 22.92
N GLN A 181 -19.76 2.07 22.07
CA GLN A 181 -19.58 1.42 20.76
C GLN A 181 -19.14 -0.06 20.88
N ILE A 182 -18.24 -0.36 21.81
CA ILE A 182 -17.86 -1.75 22.11
C ILE A 182 -19.06 -2.52 22.69
N LYS A 183 -19.84 -1.92 23.57
CA LYS A 183 -21.04 -2.51 24.16
C LYS A 183 -22.13 -2.78 23.12
N GLU A 184 -22.33 -1.92 22.14
CA GLU A 184 -23.23 -2.17 21.01
C GLU A 184 -22.70 -3.29 20.10
N GLN A 185 -21.43 -3.38 19.86
CA GLN A 185 -20.81 -4.49 19.13
C GLN A 185 -20.89 -5.81 19.90
N MET A 186 -20.77 -5.76 21.23
CA MET A 186 -20.92 -6.92 22.12
C MET A 186 -22.38 -7.42 22.20
N LYS A 187 -23.39 -6.55 22.12
CA LYS A 187 -24.81 -6.97 21.98
C LYS A 187 -25.02 -7.83 20.73
N ILE A 188 -24.28 -7.54 19.66
CA ILE A 188 -24.31 -8.34 18.42
C ILE A 188 -23.72 -9.73 18.67
N LEU A 189 -22.67 -9.84 19.49
CA LEU A 189 -22.03 -11.10 19.89
C LEU A 189 -22.85 -11.96 20.87
N HIS A 190 -23.81 -11.38 21.59
CA HIS A 190 -24.71 -12.13 22.49
C HIS A 190 -25.97 -12.68 21.81
N ASP A 191 -26.25 -12.26 20.58
CA ASP A 191 -27.36 -12.78 19.80
C ASP A 191 -26.92 -14.04 19.03
N LYS A 192 -27.36 -15.23 19.51
CA LYS A 192 -27.03 -16.53 18.90
C LYS A 192 -27.36 -16.62 17.40
N LYS A 193 -28.39 -15.91 16.93
CA LYS A 193 -28.70 -15.79 15.52
C LYS A 193 -27.66 -14.94 14.77
N LYS A 194 -27.18 -13.87 15.42
CA LYS A 194 -26.15 -13.00 14.86
C LYS A 194 -24.77 -13.65 14.96
N ILE A 195 -24.49 -14.49 15.97
CA ILE A 195 -23.26 -15.30 16.06
C ILE A 195 -23.23 -16.38 14.98
N ALA A 196 -24.33 -17.05 14.69
CA ALA A 196 -24.38 -18.00 13.57
C ALA A 196 -24.17 -17.28 12.23
N GLN A 197 -24.68 -16.07 12.12
CA GLN A 197 -24.51 -15.19 10.97
C GLN A 197 -23.07 -14.63 10.91
N LEU A 198 -22.49 -14.24 12.04
CA LEU A 198 -21.09 -13.84 12.21
C LEU A 198 -20.11 -15.05 12.11
N GLY A 199 -20.52 -16.26 12.50
CA GLY A 199 -19.75 -17.49 12.31
C GLY A 199 -19.65 -17.89 10.84
N LEU A 200 -20.69 -17.65 10.06
CA LEU A 200 -20.65 -17.61 8.59
C LEU A 200 -19.79 -16.43 8.09
N GLU A 201 -19.80 -15.31 8.79
CA GLU A 201 -19.05 -14.10 8.49
C GLU A 201 -17.59 -14.19 8.95
N GLN A 202 -17.23 -14.97 9.99
CA GLN A 202 -15.84 -15.23 10.37
C GLN A 202 -15.18 -16.32 9.51
N GLY A 203 -15.96 -17.20 8.87
CA GLY A 203 -15.54 -17.89 7.67
C GLY A 203 -15.28 -16.92 6.50
N VAL A 204 -15.92 -15.78 6.55
CA VAL A 204 -15.81 -14.57 5.74
C VAL A 204 -15.04 -13.46 6.52
N GLY A 205 -14.35 -13.76 7.59
CA GLY A 205 -13.51 -12.83 8.36
C GLY A 205 -12.45 -12.12 7.53
N PHE A 206 -12.81 -11.97 6.28
CA PHE A 206 -12.02 -11.41 5.26
C PHE A 206 -12.87 -10.67 4.21
N ILE A 207 -13.40 -9.59 4.61
CA ILE A 207 -13.55 -8.50 3.66
C ILE A 207 -12.19 -7.84 3.62
N PRO A 208 -11.44 -7.90 2.50
CA PRO A 208 -10.27 -7.06 2.36
C PRO A 208 -10.79 -5.65 2.64
N TYR A 209 -10.12 -4.90 3.48
CA TYR A 209 -10.58 -3.58 3.93
C TYR A 209 -11.55 -3.61 5.13
N GLY A 210 -11.04 -3.86 6.34
CA GLY A 210 -11.81 -3.84 7.60
C GLY A 210 -12.52 -2.52 7.96
N GLY A 211 -12.72 -1.63 6.97
CA GLY A 211 -13.45 -0.36 7.11
C GLY A 211 -14.73 -0.27 6.29
N ILE A 212 -15.13 -1.34 5.57
CA ILE A 212 -16.43 -1.31 4.88
C ILE A 212 -17.51 -1.54 5.91
N GLY A 213 -18.30 -0.50 6.18
CA GLY A 213 -19.34 -0.52 7.16
C GLY A 213 -20.30 -1.71 6.99
N TYR A 214 -20.71 -2.32 8.11
CA TYR A 214 -21.67 -3.43 8.24
C TYR A 214 -22.89 -3.34 7.29
N GLY A 215 -23.35 -2.13 6.96
CA GLY A 215 -24.48 -1.91 6.07
C GLY A 215 -24.23 -2.36 4.63
N VAL A 216 -23.02 -2.19 4.11
CA VAL A 216 -22.65 -2.60 2.75
C VAL A 216 -22.58 -4.13 2.66
N VAL A 217 -21.98 -4.77 3.67
CA VAL A 217 -21.90 -6.25 3.76
C VAL A 217 -23.29 -6.87 3.84
N LYS A 218 -24.18 -6.33 4.66
CA LYS A 218 -25.56 -6.83 4.81
C LYS A 218 -26.37 -6.77 3.53
N ASN A 219 -26.19 -5.72 2.71
CA ASN A 219 -26.87 -5.60 1.43
C ASN A 219 -26.28 -6.54 0.35
N MET A 220 -24.97 -6.81 0.41
CA MET A 220 -24.31 -7.77 -0.48
C MET A 220 -24.71 -9.23 -0.19
N MET A 221 -25.00 -9.58 1.06
CA MET A 221 -25.36 -10.94 1.47
C MET A 221 -26.78 -11.36 1.02
N LYS A 222 -27.63 -10.42 0.63
CA LYS A 222 -29.06 -10.71 0.40
C LYS A 222 -29.40 -11.35 -0.96
N SER A 223 -28.50 -11.37 -1.95
CA SER A 223 -28.92 -11.72 -3.30
C SER A 223 -28.02 -12.63 -4.13
N ASP A 224 -26.75 -12.88 -3.73
CA ASP A 224 -25.89 -13.77 -4.51
C ASP A 224 -24.85 -14.49 -3.63
N ASN A 225 -24.39 -15.65 -4.08
CA ASN A 225 -23.36 -16.44 -3.38
C ASN A 225 -21.96 -15.81 -3.45
N SER A 226 -21.84 -14.49 -3.59
CA SER A 226 -20.54 -13.79 -3.79
C SER A 226 -19.60 -13.98 -2.62
N THR A 227 -20.09 -13.93 -1.38
CA THR A 227 -19.27 -14.17 -0.18
C THR A 227 -18.72 -15.58 -0.13
N MET A 228 -19.54 -16.58 -0.50
CA MET A 228 -19.09 -17.98 -0.60
C MET A 228 -18.04 -18.15 -1.71
N ARG A 229 -18.25 -17.52 -2.87
CA ARG A 229 -17.26 -17.56 -3.97
C ARG A 229 -15.96 -16.89 -3.59
N ALA A 230 -16.01 -15.75 -2.90
CA ALA A 230 -14.82 -15.07 -2.39
C ALA A 230 -14.06 -15.92 -1.37
N ALA A 231 -14.77 -16.56 -0.42
CA ALA A 231 -14.16 -17.47 0.55
C ALA A 231 -13.55 -18.70 -0.14
N ALA A 232 -14.22 -19.25 -1.16
CA ALA A 232 -13.69 -20.35 -1.95
C ALA A 232 -12.39 -19.96 -2.68
N ALA A 233 -12.36 -18.78 -3.32
CA ALA A 233 -11.16 -18.29 -3.99
C ALA A 233 -9.95 -18.27 -3.06
N LYS A 234 -10.12 -17.79 -1.82
CA LYS A 234 -9.05 -17.78 -0.82
C LYS A 234 -8.57 -19.16 -0.41
N LYS A 235 -9.48 -20.11 -0.20
CA LYS A 235 -9.12 -21.48 0.13
C LYS A 235 -8.33 -22.16 -0.98
N LEU A 236 -8.56 -21.77 -2.21
CA LEU A 236 -7.88 -22.28 -3.39
C LEU A 236 -6.50 -21.63 -3.66
N ALA A 237 -6.10 -20.64 -2.89
CA ALA A 237 -4.80 -19.96 -3.07
C ALA A 237 -3.62 -20.92 -3.06
N HIS A 238 -3.66 -21.95 -2.22
CA HIS A 238 -2.55 -22.91 -2.04
C HIS A 238 -2.71 -24.22 -2.83
N ASP A 239 -3.81 -24.38 -3.56
CA ASP A 239 -4.02 -25.57 -4.38
C ASP A 239 -3.09 -25.53 -5.61
N PRO A 240 -2.17 -26.50 -5.81
CA PRO A 240 -1.20 -26.48 -6.88
C PRO A 240 -1.81 -26.76 -8.28
N ASP A 241 -3.06 -27.25 -8.36
CA ASP A 241 -3.69 -27.62 -9.62
C ASP A 241 -3.75 -26.43 -10.59
N PRO A 242 -3.30 -26.61 -11.86
CA PRO A 242 -3.46 -25.61 -12.91
C PRO A 242 -4.93 -25.24 -13.21
N ILE A 243 -5.87 -26.15 -12.98
CA ILE A 243 -7.30 -25.88 -13.16
C ILE A 243 -7.74 -24.81 -12.17
N THR A 244 -7.26 -24.87 -10.93
CA THR A 244 -7.52 -23.85 -9.90
C THR A 244 -6.96 -22.47 -10.29
N ALA A 245 -5.77 -22.41 -10.89
CA ALA A 245 -5.25 -21.15 -11.39
C ALA A 245 -6.15 -20.53 -12.46
N LYS A 246 -6.69 -21.35 -13.39
CA LYS A 246 -7.66 -20.90 -14.40
C LYS A 246 -8.96 -20.41 -13.75
N ALA A 247 -9.46 -21.12 -12.74
CA ALA A 247 -10.66 -20.71 -12.00
C ALA A 247 -10.46 -19.38 -11.26
N LEU A 248 -9.31 -19.17 -10.62
CA LEU A 248 -8.98 -17.90 -9.98
C LEU A 248 -8.89 -16.75 -10.99
N ILE A 249 -8.28 -16.98 -12.16
CA ILE A 249 -8.26 -15.97 -13.24
C ILE A 249 -9.69 -15.67 -13.71
N ALA A 250 -10.54 -16.67 -13.91
CA ALA A 250 -11.95 -16.42 -14.27
C ALA A 250 -12.67 -15.60 -13.19
N ALA A 251 -12.40 -15.86 -11.91
CA ALA A 251 -12.98 -15.13 -10.79
C ALA A 251 -12.53 -13.65 -10.73
N THR A 252 -11.42 -13.25 -11.35
CA THR A 252 -11.07 -11.82 -11.49
C THR A 252 -12.00 -11.04 -12.41
N GLN A 253 -12.88 -11.72 -13.14
CA GLN A 253 -13.90 -11.14 -14.01
C GLN A 253 -15.33 -11.31 -13.44
N ASP A 254 -15.47 -11.74 -12.18
CA ASP A 254 -16.78 -11.90 -11.55
C ASP A 254 -17.56 -10.57 -11.52
N LYS A 255 -18.88 -10.64 -11.67
CA LYS A 255 -19.75 -9.46 -11.59
C LYS A 255 -19.64 -8.72 -10.26
N ASN A 256 -19.31 -9.45 -9.17
CA ASN A 256 -19.17 -8.89 -7.83
C ASN A 256 -17.71 -8.57 -7.52
N TRP A 257 -17.43 -7.31 -7.22
CA TRP A 257 -16.09 -6.83 -6.93
C TRP A 257 -15.40 -7.54 -5.75
N VAL A 258 -16.17 -8.03 -4.76
CA VAL A 258 -15.63 -8.78 -3.62
C VAL A 258 -14.98 -10.08 -4.08
N VAL A 259 -15.61 -10.75 -5.06
CA VAL A 259 -15.05 -11.98 -5.65
C VAL A 259 -13.81 -11.67 -6.47
N ARG A 260 -13.84 -10.58 -7.28
CA ARG A 260 -12.69 -10.14 -8.06
C ARG A 260 -11.49 -9.84 -7.17
N SER A 261 -11.71 -9.09 -6.09
CA SER A 261 -10.64 -8.74 -5.13
C SER A 261 -10.09 -9.97 -4.39
N ALA A 262 -10.96 -10.88 -3.93
CA ALA A 262 -10.54 -12.12 -3.27
C ALA A 262 -9.75 -13.05 -4.20
N ALA A 263 -10.10 -13.10 -5.47
CA ALA A 263 -9.35 -13.86 -6.47
C ALA A 263 -7.95 -13.27 -6.68
N LEU A 264 -7.81 -11.94 -6.73
CA LEU A 264 -6.52 -11.26 -6.83
C LEU A 264 -5.62 -11.50 -5.62
N GLU A 265 -6.20 -11.51 -4.42
CA GLU A 265 -5.48 -11.88 -3.20
C GLU A 265 -4.98 -13.32 -3.27
N ALA A 266 -5.85 -14.25 -3.64
CA ALA A 266 -5.48 -15.65 -3.79
C ALA A 266 -4.37 -15.85 -4.84
N ILE A 267 -4.43 -15.14 -5.97
CA ILE A 267 -3.38 -15.16 -7.00
C ILE A 267 -2.07 -14.57 -6.46
N ALA A 268 -2.14 -13.47 -5.72
CA ALA A 268 -0.97 -12.89 -5.08
C ALA A 268 -0.35 -13.86 -4.07
N GLU A 269 -1.15 -14.55 -3.27
CA GLU A 269 -0.67 -15.53 -2.29
C GLU A 269 -0.08 -16.78 -2.96
N ARG A 270 -0.67 -17.25 -4.04
CA ARG A 270 -0.16 -18.35 -4.88
C ARG A 270 1.25 -18.09 -5.40
N GLY A 271 1.59 -16.83 -5.68
CA GLY A 271 2.94 -16.42 -6.07
C GLY A 271 3.35 -16.91 -7.46
N ASP A 272 2.42 -17.17 -8.35
CA ASP A 272 2.71 -17.61 -9.72
C ASP A 272 2.85 -16.41 -10.67
N ARG A 273 4.11 -16.07 -11.03
CA ARG A 273 4.42 -14.96 -11.92
C ARG A 273 3.82 -15.09 -13.32
N SER A 274 3.55 -16.30 -13.77
CA SER A 274 2.99 -16.53 -15.12
C SER A 274 1.58 -15.95 -15.27
N LEU A 275 0.92 -15.67 -14.13
CA LEU A 275 -0.43 -15.12 -14.10
C LEU A 275 -0.46 -13.59 -14.23
N ILE A 276 0.69 -12.88 -14.16
CA ILE A 276 0.74 -11.41 -14.21
C ILE A 276 -0.03 -10.88 -15.43
N SER A 277 0.25 -11.39 -16.62
CA SER A 277 -0.40 -10.91 -17.86
C SER A 277 -1.93 -11.08 -17.85
N LYS A 278 -2.43 -12.05 -17.10
CA LYS A 278 -3.86 -12.35 -17.01
C LYS A 278 -4.61 -11.41 -16.04
N VAL A 279 -3.90 -10.83 -15.08
CA VAL A 279 -4.49 -9.91 -14.11
C VAL A 279 -4.31 -8.43 -14.47
N VAL A 280 -3.51 -8.11 -15.50
CA VAL A 280 -3.32 -6.72 -15.99
C VAL A 280 -4.64 -5.96 -16.21
N PRO A 281 -5.71 -6.55 -16.79
CA PRO A 281 -6.97 -5.82 -17.00
C PRO A 281 -7.59 -5.27 -15.70
N THR A 282 -7.26 -5.83 -14.54
CA THR A 282 -7.81 -5.36 -13.25
C THR A 282 -7.23 -4.01 -12.81
N LEU A 283 -6.14 -3.54 -13.42
CA LEU A 283 -5.60 -2.20 -13.18
C LEU A 283 -6.53 -1.09 -13.68
N ASP A 284 -7.44 -1.41 -14.58
CA ASP A 284 -8.39 -0.48 -15.18
C ASP A 284 -9.85 -0.80 -14.74
N ASP A 285 -10.03 -1.57 -13.64
CA ASP A 285 -11.36 -1.93 -13.09
C ASP A 285 -12.13 -0.68 -12.64
N ASP A 286 -13.44 -0.71 -12.71
CA ASP A 286 -14.33 0.37 -12.26
C ASP A 286 -14.32 0.59 -10.75
N LYS A 287 -13.94 -0.44 -9.97
CA LYS A 287 -13.85 -0.40 -8.51
C LYS A 287 -12.42 -0.15 -8.04
N ASP A 288 -12.26 0.88 -7.20
CA ASP A 288 -10.98 1.21 -6.59
C ASP A 288 -10.38 0.00 -5.84
N GLU A 289 -11.23 -0.77 -5.14
CA GLU A 289 -10.85 -1.97 -4.41
C GLU A 289 -10.15 -2.99 -5.31
N VAL A 290 -10.68 -3.19 -6.50
CA VAL A 290 -10.13 -4.16 -7.46
C VAL A 290 -8.87 -3.61 -8.12
N ARG A 291 -8.85 -2.31 -8.48
CA ARG A 291 -7.67 -1.66 -9.03
C ARG A 291 -6.48 -1.77 -8.09
N TYR A 292 -6.66 -1.41 -6.80
CA TYR A 292 -5.58 -1.50 -5.80
C TYR A 292 -5.19 -2.95 -5.52
N ALA A 293 -6.15 -3.88 -5.45
CA ALA A 293 -5.88 -5.31 -5.30
C ALA A 293 -5.05 -5.85 -6.49
N GLY A 294 -5.43 -5.49 -7.72
CA GLY A 294 -4.71 -5.84 -8.94
C GLY A 294 -3.30 -5.29 -8.96
N ALA A 295 -3.14 -4.01 -8.60
CA ALA A 295 -1.84 -3.36 -8.50
C ALA A 295 -0.94 -4.06 -7.45
N ALA A 296 -1.45 -4.33 -6.24
CA ALA A 296 -0.72 -5.04 -5.20
C ALA A 296 -0.33 -6.47 -5.63
N CYS A 297 -1.25 -7.18 -6.30
CA CYS A 297 -1.00 -8.51 -6.86
C CYS A 297 0.14 -8.49 -7.87
N ILE A 298 0.09 -7.60 -8.86
CA ILE A 298 1.12 -7.47 -9.91
C ILE A 298 2.46 -7.06 -9.30
N ALA A 299 2.47 -6.05 -8.42
CA ALA A 299 3.69 -5.59 -7.75
C ALA A 299 4.36 -6.73 -6.97
N ARG A 300 3.57 -7.51 -6.20
CA ARG A 300 4.07 -8.68 -5.47
C ARG A 300 4.62 -9.74 -6.40
N LEU A 301 3.84 -10.17 -7.39
CA LEU A 301 4.27 -11.22 -8.33
C LEU A 301 5.51 -10.80 -9.12
N SER A 302 5.63 -9.52 -9.48
CA SER A 302 6.80 -8.97 -10.18
C SER A 302 8.07 -8.98 -9.32
N ALA A 303 7.93 -8.91 -7.99
CA ALA A 303 9.04 -8.94 -7.06
C ALA A 303 9.57 -10.36 -6.78
N LEU A 304 8.80 -11.40 -7.10
CA LEU A 304 9.23 -12.78 -6.88
C LEU A 304 10.30 -13.19 -7.90
N PRO A 305 11.24 -14.07 -7.53
CA PRO A 305 12.23 -14.59 -8.49
C PRO A 305 11.53 -15.35 -9.62
N ALA A 306 12.07 -15.25 -10.84
CA ALA A 306 11.62 -16.11 -11.94
C ALA A 306 11.90 -17.56 -11.55
N LYS A 307 10.88 -18.43 -11.59
CA LYS A 307 11.13 -19.87 -11.47
C LYS A 307 12.02 -20.26 -12.64
N HIS A 308 13.24 -20.75 -12.37
CA HIS A 308 14.04 -21.40 -13.40
C HIS A 308 13.21 -22.55 -13.97
N ARG A 309 12.82 -22.44 -15.24
CA ARG A 309 12.42 -23.63 -16.01
C ARG A 309 13.66 -24.52 -16.05
N VAL A 310 13.68 -25.60 -15.29
CA VAL A 310 14.58 -26.70 -15.59
C VAL A 310 14.22 -27.14 -17.02
N PRO A 311 15.14 -27.08 -17.97
CA PRO A 311 14.82 -27.55 -19.31
C PRO A 311 14.44 -29.03 -19.24
N GLU A 312 13.31 -29.39 -19.81
CA GLU A 312 12.68 -30.70 -19.83
C GLU A 312 13.51 -31.78 -20.58
N ASN A 313 14.75 -31.45 -20.99
CA ASN A 313 15.57 -32.25 -21.89
C ASN A 313 16.63 -33.11 -21.21
N THR A 314 16.51 -33.48 -19.94
CA THR A 314 17.49 -34.36 -19.28
C THR A 314 16.96 -35.77 -18.90
N VAL A 315 15.79 -36.20 -19.39
CA VAL A 315 15.25 -37.54 -19.05
C VAL A 315 15.31 -38.57 -20.20
N THR A 316 15.87 -38.25 -21.34
CA THR A 316 15.91 -39.20 -22.52
C THR A 316 17.30 -39.73 -22.87
N ALA A 317 18.27 -39.77 -21.94
CA ALA A 317 19.61 -40.30 -22.25
C ALA A 317 20.09 -41.45 -21.34
N ALA A 318 19.19 -42.12 -20.61
CA ALA A 318 19.60 -43.25 -19.72
C ALA A 318 18.79 -44.55 -19.93
N ALA A 319 18.33 -44.81 -21.17
CA ALA A 319 17.65 -46.07 -21.46
C ALA A 319 18.09 -46.66 -22.82
N THR A 320 19.41 -46.72 -23.05
CA THR A 320 20.01 -47.63 -24.06
C THR A 320 21.47 -47.89 -23.69
N ASN A 321 21.69 -48.87 -22.84
CA ASN A 321 22.82 -49.79 -22.84
C ASN A 321 22.49 -51.00 -21.97
#